data_1a2f96a8e1df3c49b262d0910bcdb5e9
#
_entry.id   1a2f96a8e1df3c49b262d0910bcdb5e9
#
_cell.length_a   1.000
_cell.length_b   1.000
_cell.length_c   1.000
_cell.angle_alpha   90.00
_cell.angle_beta   90.00
_cell.angle_gamma   90.00
#
_symmetry.space_group_name_H-M   'P 1'
#
loop_
_entity.id
_entity.type
_entity.pdbx_description
1 polymer ?
#
loop_
_entity_poly.entity_id
_entity_poly.type
_entity_poly.pdbx_seq_one_letter_code
_entity_poly.pdbx_strand_id
1 'polypeptide(L)'
;MVITRRAFLAATAVGSVTAGYALRAGASIAHADPNTVDPPSVAVLNKRRVPTQWGMALPGITTSFVATGRQIALTFDACDGACDDALLDTLQRNGVPAVLMFNSKWIDRNPDRARQLAGNPLFEIGNHGTRHVPLSVTGRSAYGIAGTRSADEAVDEVWRNHQRLTALTGKAPTWFRPGTAHYDDVGVEIVHELGEQPLGFSVNADDGATASAAAVRSNVMNATPGSIVLAHMNHPASGTHAGFAAAIPAMQAAGWQFVTPSGRTVR
;
A
#
# COMPACT_ATOMS: atom_id res chain seq x y z
N MET A 1 18.63 -53.61 72.96
CA MET A 1 17.64 -54.04 71.90
C MET A 1 16.89 -52.75 71.48
N VAL A 2 17.37 -52.15 70.40
CA VAL A 2 16.93 -50.78 69.98
C VAL A 2 16.12 -50.97 68.74
N ILE A 3 14.86 -50.49 68.78
CA ILE A 3 13.94 -50.44 67.61
C ILE A 3 13.82 -48.99 67.15
N THR A 4 14.37 -48.70 66.00
CA THR A 4 14.32 -47.42 65.36
C THR A 4 13.01 -47.30 64.50
N ARG A 5 12.16 -46.25 64.81
CA ARG A 5 11.04 -45.90 64.01
C ARG A 5 11.45 -44.88 62.95
N ARG A 6 11.25 -45.19 61.68
CA ARG A 6 11.36 -44.27 60.58
C ARG A 6 10.11 -43.40 60.48
N ALA A 7 10.24 -42.08 60.53
CA ALA A 7 9.19 -41.10 60.24
C ALA A 7 9.20 -40.81 58.72
N PHE A 8 8.01 -40.91 58.09
CA PHE A 8 7.78 -40.45 56.75
C PHE A 8 7.34 -38.96 56.81
N LEU A 9 8.15 -38.08 56.20
CA LEU A 9 7.73 -36.71 55.91
C LEU A 9 7.05 -36.68 54.53
N ALA A 10 5.81 -36.31 54.49
CA ALA A 10 5.08 -35.98 53.28
C ALA A 10 5.35 -34.51 52.90
N ALA A 11 5.98 -34.28 51.79
CA ALA A 11 6.18 -32.95 51.23
C ALA A 11 4.98 -32.59 50.33
N THR A 12 4.18 -31.61 50.74
CA THR A 12 3.18 -30.99 49.92
C THR A 12 3.81 -29.97 48.97
N ALA A 13 3.79 -30.27 47.68
CA ALA A 13 4.23 -29.36 46.64
C ALA A 13 3.07 -28.38 46.33
N VAL A 14 3.28 -27.10 46.65
CA VAL A 14 2.41 -26.01 46.22
C VAL A 14 2.82 -25.63 44.81
N GLY A 15 2.02 -25.99 43.83
CA GLY A 15 2.20 -25.59 42.41
C GLY A 15 1.77 -24.15 42.18
N SER A 16 2.76 -23.28 41.98
CA SER A 16 2.51 -21.92 41.51
C SER A 16 2.23 -21.94 40.00
N VAL A 17 0.96 -21.65 39.62
CA VAL A 17 0.59 -21.44 38.22
C VAL A 17 0.99 -20.02 37.83
N THR A 18 2.14 -19.88 37.18
CA THR A 18 2.50 -18.64 36.48
C THR A 18 1.84 -18.65 35.12
N ALA A 19 0.79 -17.81 34.95
CA ALA A 19 0.22 -17.53 33.65
C ALA A 19 1.24 -16.74 32.82
N GLY A 20 1.98 -17.44 31.95
CA GLY A 20 2.84 -16.83 30.95
C GLY A 20 2.00 -16.18 29.87
N TYR A 21 1.94 -14.84 29.85
CA TYR A 21 1.51 -14.10 28.68
C TYR A 21 2.57 -14.29 27.58
N ALA A 22 2.31 -15.18 26.65
CA ALA A 22 3.10 -15.27 25.42
C ALA A 22 2.82 -14.03 24.59
N LEU A 23 3.76 -13.09 24.56
CA LEU A 23 3.82 -12.06 23.54
C LEU A 23 3.86 -12.76 22.19
N ARG A 24 2.76 -12.69 21.43
CA ARG A 24 2.76 -13.06 20.02
C ARG A 24 3.73 -12.12 19.31
N ALA A 25 4.93 -12.62 19.04
CA ALA A 25 5.84 -12.02 18.08
C ALA A 25 5.06 -11.84 16.78
N GLY A 26 5.11 -10.64 16.19
CA GLY A 26 4.43 -10.31 14.95
C GLY A 26 4.78 -11.35 13.89
N ALA A 27 3.75 -12.05 13.42
CA ALA A 27 3.89 -12.93 12.28
C ALA A 27 4.28 -12.07 11.08
N SER A 28 5.50 -12.22 10.57
CA SER A 28 5.84 -11.76 9.23
C SER A 28 4.83 -12.41 8.29
N ILE A 29 4.00 -11.60 7.65
CA ILE A 29 3.09 -12.09 6.61
C ILE A 29 4.00 -12.56 5.47
N ALA A 30 4.15 -13.86 5.33
CA ALA A 30 4.85 -14.45 4.19
C ALA A 30 4.06 -14.06 2.94
N HIS A 31 4.71 -13.35 2.01
CA HIS A 31 4.14 -13.06 0.71
C HIS A 31 3.89 -14.40 0.01
N ALA A 32 2.66 -14.63 -0.45
CA ALA A 32 2.38 -15.75 -1.33
C ALA A 32 3.28 -15.64 -2.57
N ASP A 33 3.88 -16.75 -2.99
CA ASP A 33 4.60 -16.81 -4.25
C ASP A 33 3.57 -16.53 -5.37
N PRO A 34 3.74 -15.49 -6.20
CA PRO A 34 2.80 -15.17 -7.27
C PRO A 34 2.59 -16.32 -8.26
N ASN A 35 3.49 -17.31 -8.30
CA ASN A 35 3.32 -18.53 -9.10
C ASN A 35 2.39 -19.57 -8.45
N THR A 36 1.98 -19.38 -7.19
CA THR A 36 1.10 -20.30 -6.43
C THR A 36 -0.27 -19.71 -6.13
N VAL A 37 -0.50 -18.43 -6.47
CA VAL A 37 -1.80 -17.77 -6.24
C VAL A 37 -2.85 -18.31 -7.20
N ASP A 38 -3.96 -18.77 -6.63
CA ASP A 38 -5.16 -19.18 -7.38
C ASP A 38 -6.31 -18.19 -7.14
N PRO A 39 -6.49 -17.17 -8.00
CA PRO A 39 -7.50 -16.14 -7.80
C PRO A 39 -8.93 -16.65 -7.66
N PRO A 40 -9.40 -17.68 -8.41
CA PRO A 40 -10.70 -18.28 -8.17
C PRO A 40 -10.89 -18.82 -6.75
N SER A 41 -9.87 -19.47 -6.18
CA SER A 41 -9.92 -19.94 -4.79
C SER A 41 -10.00 -18.80 -3.79
N VAL A 42 -9.28 -17.69 -4.02
CA VAL A 42 -9.40 -16.47 -3.20
C VAL A 42 -10.82 -15.92 -3.22
N ALA A 43 -11.46 -15.84 -4.39
CA ALA A 43 -12.86 -15.40 -4.51
C ALA A 43 -13.81 -16.33 -3.74
N VAL A 44 -13.66 -17.67 -3.85
CA VAL A 44 -14.48 -18.65 -3.17
C VAL A 44 -14.35 -18.55 -1.64
N LEU A 45 -13.12 -18.39 -1.11
CA LEU A 45 -12.84 -18.25 0.33
C LEU A 45 -13.54 -17.03 0.92
N ASN A 46 -13.62 -15.94 0.17
CA ASN A 46 -14.16 -14.66 0.63
C ASN A 46 -15.66 -14.46 0.29
N LYS A 47 -16.28 -15.35 -0.49
CA LYS A 47 -17.64 -15.19 -1.05
C LYS A 47 -18.73 -14.93 -0.02
N ARG A 48 -18.60 -15.48 1.21
CA ARG A 48 -19.62 -15.38 2.27
C ARG A 48 -19.22 -14.46 3.39
N ARG A 49 -18.07 -13.81 3.27
CA ARG A 49 -17.58 -12.89 4.31
C ARG A 49 -18.38 -11.60 4.27
N VAL A 50 -18.71 -11.11 5.44
CA VAL A 50 -19.41 -9.84 5.62
C VAL A 50 -18.42 -8.83 6.19
N PRO A 51 -18.11 -7.74 5.48
CA PRO A 51 -17.17 -6.75 5.96
C PRO A 51 -17.72 -5.99 7.16
N THR A 52 -16.84 -5.68 8.11
CA THR A 52 -17.17 -4.95 9.34
C THR A 52 -16.57 -3.57 9.39
N GLN A 53 -15.55 -3.30 8.59
CA GLN A 53 -14.82 -2.04 8.55
C GLN A 53 -14.78 -1.46 7.14
N TRP A 54 -14.60 -0.14 7.06
CA TRP A 54 -14.50 0.59 5.80
C TRP A 54 -13.63 1.83 5.96
N GLY A 55 -12.71 2.05 5.06
CA GLY A 55 -11.87 3.25 5.09
C GLY A 55 -10.58 3.11 4.28
N MET A 56 -9.69 4.07 4.51
CA MET A 56 -8.40 4.20 3.82
C MET A 56 -7.20 3.77 4.69
N ALA A 57 -7.44 3.48 5.98
CA ALA A 57 -6.41 3.18 6.97
C ALA A 57 -6.86 2.04 7.90
N LEU A 58 -7.41 0.96 7.33
CA LEU A 58 -7.81 -0.22 8.08
C LEU A 58 -6.57 -1.04 8.48
N PRO A 59 -6.68 -1.92 9.49
CA PRO A 59 -5.64 -2.90 9.78
C PRO A 59 -5.25 -3.68 8.51
N GLY A 60 -3.96 -3.84 8.28
CA GLY A 60 -3.44 -4.49 7.07
C GLY A 60 -3.16 -3.54 5.89
N ILE A 61 -3.57 -2.26 5.97
CA ILE A 61 -3.18 -1.25 5.00
C ILE A 61 -1.90 -0.57 5.46
N THR A 62 -0.88 -0.55 4.61
CA THR A 62 0.38 0.15 4.85
C THR A 62 0.19 1.65 4.64
N THR A 63 0.34 2.47 5.69
CA THR A 63 0.21 3.93 5.62
C THR A 63 1.51 4.68 5.90
N SER A 64 2.51 3.97 6.45
CA SER A 64 3.82 4.51 6.77
C SER A 64 4.88 3.41 6.81
N PHE A 65 6.14 3.79 6.99
CA PHE A 65 7.26 2.86 7.17
C PHE A 65 8.21 3.31 8.27
N VAL A 66 9.06 2.40 8.75
CA VAL A 66 10.11 2.74 9.72
C VAL A 66 11.26 3.43 9.01
N ALA A 67 11.39 4.73 9.22
CA ALA A 67 12.46 5.53 8.63
C ALA A 67 13.74 5.48 9.46
N THR A 68 14.90 5.50 8.82
CA THR A 68 16.23 5.58 9.45
C THR A 68 16.79 7.01 9.43
N GLY A 69 15.94 8.02 9.50
CA GLY A 69 16.28 9.44 9.41
C GLY A 69 15.17 10.24 8.73
N ARG A 70 15.50 11.34 8.08
CA ARG A 70 14.54 12.17 7.34
C ARG A 70 14.18 11.53 6.00
N GLN A 71 13.37 10.46 6.01
CA GLN A 71 12.98 9.72 4.83
C GLN A 71 11.47 9.72 4.66
N ILE A 72 10.99 9.98 3.43
CA ILE A 72 9.59 9.83 3.03
C ILE A 72 9.50 9.07 1.71
N ALA A 73 8.34 8.46 1.47
CA ALA A 73 8.03 7.80 0.20
C ALA A 73 6.99 8.61 -0.57
N LEU A 74 7.26 8.87 -1.85
CA LEU A 74 6.30 9.49 -2.76
C LEU A 74 5.57 8.43 -3.57
N THR A 75 4.25 8.54 -3.66
CA THR A 75 3.41 7.67 -4.47
C THR A 75 2.50 8.50 -5.35
N PHE A 76 2.40 8.17 -6.64
CA PHE A 76 1.60 8.92 -7.60
C PHE A 76 0.59 8.01 -8.29
N ASP A 77 -0.69 8.33 -8.13
CA ASP A 77 -1.77 7.61 -8.77
C ASP A 77 -1.93 8.07 -10.22
N ALA A 78 -1.96 7.10 -11.14
CA ALA A 78 -2.26 7.26 -12.55
C ALA A 78 -3.63 6.66 -12.84
N CYS A 79 -4.69 7.41 -12.56
CA CYS A 79 -6.07 6.95 -12.56
C CYS A 79 -6.63 6.70 -13.97
N ASP A 80 -6.61 7.73 -14.81
CA ASP A 80 -7.06 7.76 -16.21
C ASP A 80 -6.52 9.06 -16.84
N GLY A 81 -6.69 9.25 -18.15
CA GLY A 81 -6.41 10.52 -18.82
C GLY A 81 -4.94 10.72 -19.19
N ALA A 82 -4.46 11.94 -19.02
CA ALA A 82 -3.14 12.38 -19.48
C ALA A 82 -2.00 11.89 -18.56
N CYS A 83 -0.77 12.23 -18.95
CA CYS A 83 0.44 12.06 -18.13
C CYS A 83 1.02 13.44 -17.81
N ASP A 84 1.37 13.69 -16.58
CA ASP A 84 2.09 14.90 -16.16
C ASP A 84 3.60 14.68 -16.35
N ASP A 85 4.05 14.88 -17.59
CA ASP A 85 5.46 14.73 -17.94
C ASP A 85 6.35 15.69 -17.18
N ALA A 86 5.89 16.90 -16.89
CA ALA A 86 6.66 17.89 -16.14
C ALA A 86 6.92 17.46 -14.68
N LEU A 87 5.94 16.78 -14.05
CA LEU A 87 6.12 16.18 -12.73
C LEU A 87 7.16 15.05 -12.79
N LEU A 88 7.03 14.14 -13.73
CA LEU A 88 7.96 13.02 -13.90
C LEU A 88 9.39 13.49 -14.21
N ASP A 89 9.55 14.50 -15.07
CA ASP A 89 10.82 15.11 -15.35
C ASP A 89 11.44 15.77 -14.09
N THR A 90 10.60 16.35 -13.23
CA THR A 90 11.06 16.90 -11.96
C THR A 90 11.61 15.82 -11.03
N LEU A 91 10.91 14.68 -10.93
CA LEU A 91 11.39 13.52 -10.15
C LEU A 91 12.73 13.01 -10.70
N GLN A 92 12.82 12.82 -12.01
CA GLN A 92 14.03 12.31 -12.67
C GLN A 92 15.22 13.24 -12.53
N ARG A 93 15.06 14.55 -12.79
CA ARG A 93 16.15 15.53 -12.66
C ARG A 93 16.70 15.66 -11.25
N ASN A 94 15.86 15.40 -10.24
CA ASN A 94 16.27 15.46 -8.83
C ASN A 94 16.66 14.07 -8.27
N GLY A 95 16.66 13.01 -9.08
CA GLY A 95 16.98 11.65 -8.64
C GLY A 95 16.02 11.12 -7.56
N VAL A 96 14.74 11.48 -7.63
CA VAL A 96 13.72 11.14 -6.62
C VAL A 96 13.02 9.85 -6.99
N PRO A 97 13.25 8.74 -6.26
CA PRO A 97 12.50 7.51 -6.46
C PRO A 97 11.04 7.69 -6.02
N ALA A 98 10.13 7.00 -6.71
CA ALA A 98 8.71 7.01 -6.40
C ALA A 98 8.02 5.70 -6.76
N VAL A 99 6.87 5.43 -6.15
CA VAL A 99 5.94 4.38 -6.61
C VAL A 99 4.90 5.02 -7.52
N LEU A 100 4.79 4.53 -8.74
CA LEU A 100 3.79 4.96 -9.70
C LEU A 100 2.68 3.90 -9.75
N MET A 101 1.50 4.27 -9.28
CA MET A 101 0.34 3.38 -9.16
C MET A 101 -0.45 3.41 -10.47
N PHE A 102 -0.22 2.43 -11.35
CA PHE A 102 -0.84 2.41 -12.68
C PHE A 102 -2.20 1.72 -12.68
N ASN A 103 -3.24 2.43 -13.11
CA ASN A 103 -4.53 1.86 -13.44
C ASN A 103 -4.56 1.34 -14.89
N SER A 104 -5.33 0.28 -15.14
CA SER A 104 -5.47 -0.28 -16.50
C SER A 104 -5.95 0.76 -17.53
N LYS A 105 -6.87 1.65 -17.15
CA LYS A 105 -7.37 2.70 -18.06
C LYS A 105 -6.27 3.69 -18.46
N TRP A 106 -5.41 4.06 -17.50
CA TRP A 106 -4.29 4.94 -17.79
C TRP A 106 -3.27 4.29 -18.72
N ILE A 107 -2.97 2.99 -18.51
CA ILE A 107 -2.08 2.23 -19.38
C ILE A 107 -2.65 2.15 -20.81
N ASP A 108 -3.98 1.97 -20.97
CA ASP A 108 -4.64 1.94 -22.27
C ASP A 108 -4.47 3.24 -23.06
N ARG A 109 -4.52 4.37 -22.35
CA ARG A 109 -4.34 5.70 -22.95
C ARG A 109 -2.88 6.07 -23.20
N ASN A 110 -1.96 5.53 -22.42
CA ASN A 110 -0.55 5.90 -22.41
C ASN A 110 0.39 4.68 -22.54
N PRO A 111 0.20 3.77 -23.51
CA PRO A 111 0.89 2.48 -23.53
C PRO A 111 2.42 2.61 -23.70
N ASP A 112 2.88 3.57 -24.51
CA ASP A 112 4.32 3.81 -24.71
C ASP A 112 4.95 4.44 -23.48
N ARG A 113 4.25 5.37 -22.86
CA ARG A 113 4.71 6.03 -21.65
C ARG A 113 4.77 5.04 -20.47
N ALA A 114 3.78 4.16 -20.35
CA ALA A 114 3.77 3.10 -19.34
C ALA A 114 5.01 2.20 -19.48
N ARG A 115 5.37 1.77 -20.72
CA ARG A 115 6.59 0.98 -20.96
C ARG A 115 7.86 1.75 -20.61
N GLN A 116 7.94 3.01 -20.99
CA GLN A 116 9.10 3.85 -20.70
C GLN A 116 9.31 4.03 -19.19
N LEU A 117 8.26 4.31 -18.44
CA LEU A 117 8.32 4.48 -16.99
C LEU A 117 8.62 3.17 -16.27
N ALA A 118 8.03 2.06 -16.72
CA ALA A 118 8.31 0.72 -16.18
C ALA A 118 9.78 0.27 -16.38
N GLY A 119 10.43 0.75 -17.41
CA GLY A 119 11.86 0.52 -17.68
C GLY A 119 12.81 1.46 -16.92
N ASN A 120 12.30 2.47 -16.22
CA ASN A 120 13.12 3.42 -15.48
C ASN A 120 13.39 2.92 -14.05
N PRO A 121 14.66 2.64 -13.66
CA PRO A 121 14.98 2.08 -12.35
C PRO A 121 14.66 3.01 -11.16
N LEU A 122 14.38 4.29 -11.43
CA LEU A 122 13.97 5.25 -10.42
C LEU A 122 12.54 4.99 -9.93
N PHE A 123 11.71 4.33 -10.75
CA PHE A 123 10.29 4.13 -10.46
C PHE A 123 9.96 2.67 -10.16
N GLU A 124 9.21 2.47 -9.09
CA GLU A 124 8.53 1.22 -8.79
C GLU A 124 7.09 1.31 -9.31
N ILE A 125 6.63 0.27 -10.03
CA ILE A 125 5.26 0.27 -10.56
C ILE A 125 4.36 -0.53 -9.61
N GLY A 126 3.31 0.13 -9.13
CA GLY A 126 2.26 -0.44 -8.29
C GLY A 126 0.94 -0.59 -9.05
N ASN A 127 0.05 -1.37 -8.48
CA ASN A 127 -1.26 -1.72 -9.04
C ASN A 127 -2.36 -0.77 -8.53
N HIS A 128 -2.98 -0.01 -9.45
CA HIS A 128 -4.07 0.92 -9.13
C HIS A 128 -5.45 0.41 -9.61
N GLY A 129 -5.57 -0.92 -9.75
CA GLY A 129 -6.79 -1.58 -10.14
C GLY A 129 -7.09 -1.54 -11.64
N THR A 130 -8.17 -2.22 -12.01
CA THR A 130 -8.60 -2.41 -13.39
C THR A 130 -9.59 -1.32 -13.82
N ARG A 131 -10.63 -1.09 -13.00
CA ARG A 131 -11.75 -0.19 -13.29
C ARG A 131 -11.68 1.14 -12.54
N HIS A 132 -10.73 1.28 -11.62
CA HIS A 132 -10.58 2.45 -10.76
C HIS A 132 -11.79 2.66 -9.83
N VAL A 133 -12.13 1.64 -9.06
CA VAL A 133 -13.27 1.66 -8.13
C VAL A 133 -12.81 1.34 -6.69
N PRO A 134 -13.60 1.71 -5.67
CA PRO A 134 -13.37 1.24 -4.30
C PRO A 134 -13.35 -0.29 -4.23
N LEU A 135 -12.51 -0.85 -3.36
CA LEU A 135 -12.43 -2.31 -3.17
C LEU A 135 -13.36 -2.74 -2.04
N SER A 136 -14.47 -3.38 -2.42
CA SER A 136 -15.51 -3.83 -1.50
C SER A 136 -16.06 -5.18 -1.95
N VAL A 137 -16.57 -6.00 -1.03
CA VAL A 137 -17.32 -7.20 -1.40
C VAL A 137 -18.84 -7.02 -1.35
N THR A 138 -19.30 -5.79 -1.02
CA THR A 138 -20.73 -5.47 -0.85
C THR A 138 -21.19 -4.24 -1.65
N GLY A 139 -20.37 -3.71 -2.54
CA GLY A 139 -20.70 -2.56 -3.38
C GLY A 139 -20.61 -1.21 -2.69
N ARG A 140 -19.92 -1.12 -1.54
CA ARG A 140 -19.81 0.14 -0.81
C ARG A 140 -19.10 1.20 -1.64
N SER A 141 -19.69 2.39 -1.70
CA SER A 141 -19.24 3.50 -2.55
C SER A 141 -18.35 4.48 -1.80
N ALA A 142 -17.46 5.16 -2.54
CA ALA A 142 -16.72 6.32 -2.06
C ALA A 142 -16.72 7.40 -3.15
N TYR A 143 -16.88 8.65 -2.76
CA TYR A 143 -16.93 9.81 -3.68
C TYR A 143 -17.96 9.65 -4.82
N GLY A 144 -19.08 8.98 -4.57
CA GLY A 144 -20.09 8.70 -5.60
C GLY A 144 -19.73 7.56 -6.57
N ILE A 145 -18.58 6.93 -6.43
CA ILE A 145 -18.14 5.80 -7.25
C ILE A 145 -18.52 4.51 -6.53
N ALA A 146 -19.34 3.67 -7.19
CA ALA A 146 -19.71 2.36 -6.65
C ALA A 146 -18.49 1.43 -6.60
N GLY A 147 -18.32 0.73 -5.48
CA GLY A 147 -17.26 -0.27 -5.30
C GLY A 147 -17.59 -1.60 -5.99
N THR A 148 -16.63 -2.52 -5.93
CA THR A 148 -16.83 -3.92 -6.29
C THR A 148 -17.90 -4.54 -5.40
N ARG A 149 -18.75 -5.43 -5.95
CA ARG A 149 -20.00 -5.87 -5.31
C ARG A 149 -19.95 -7.30 -4.77
N SER A 150 -18.84 -7.98 -5.00
CA SER A 150 -18.60 -9.35 -4.57
C SER A 150 -17.10 -9.63 -4.45
N ALA A 151 -16.73 -10.74 -3.81
CA ALA A 151 -15.36 -11.22 -3.77
C ALA A 151 -14.80 -11.49 -5.19
N ASP A 152 -15.63 -12.01 -6.10
CA ASP A 152 -15.22 -12.24 -7.49
C ASP A 152 -14.85 -10.91 -8.18
N GLU A 153 -15.71 -9.87 -8.03
CA GLU A 153 -15.41 -8.54 -8.61
C GLU A 153 -14.18 -7.88 -7.95
N ALA A 154 -13.96 -8.09 -6.64
CA ALA A 154 -12.80 -7.57 -5.94
C ALA A 154 -11.50 -8.25 -6.42
N VAL A 155 -11.52 -9.56 -6.56
CA VAL A 155 -10.41 -10.33 -7.15
C VAL A 155 -10.12 -9.85 -8.58
N ASP A 156 -11.14 -9.71 -9.42
CA ASP A 156 -11.01 -9.21 -10.80
C ASP A 156 -10.42 -7.80 -10.86
N GLU A 157 -10.81 -6.90 -9.94
CA GLU A 157 -10.30 -5.52 -9.88
C GLU A 157 -8.80 -5.47 -9.62
N VAL A 158 -8.30 -6.35 -8.75
CA VAL A 158 -6.88 -6.46 -8.42
C VAL A 158 -6.14 -7.26 -9.49
N TRP A 159 -6.61 -8.49 -9.80
CA TRP A 159 -5.82 -9.49 -10.50
C TRP A 159 -5.63 -9.22 -12.00
N ARG A 160 -6.63 -8.69 -12.68
CA ARG A 160 -6.49 -8.36 -14.11
C ARG A 160 -5.40 -7.33 -14.35
N ASN A 161 -5.31 -6.31 -13.50
CA ASN A 161 -4.25 -5.32 -13.61
C ASN A 161 -2.91 -5.86 -13.10
N HIS A 162 -2.90 -6.75 -12.06
CA HIS A 162 -1.72 -7.49 -11.64
C HIS A 162 -1.04 -8.22 -12.81
N GLN A 163 -1.81 -9.02 -13.54
CA GLN A 163 -1.30 -9.76 -14.70
C GLN A 163 -0.75 -8.82 -15.78
N ARG A 164 -1.46 -7.72 -16.03
CA ARG A 164 -1.05 -6.71 -17.00
C ARG A 164 0.27 -6.06 -16.61
N LEU A 165 0.42 -5.68 -15.35
CA LEU A 165 1.65 -5.07 -14.83
C LEU A 165 2.80 -6.06 -14.82
N THR A 166 2.55 -7.32 -14.48
CA THR A 166 3.54 -8.39 -14.55
C THR A 166 4.06 -8.57 -15.98
N ALA A 167 3.17 -8.55 -16.98
CA ALA A 167 3.56 -8.60 -18.39
C ALA A 167 4.33 -7.34 -18.82
N LEU A 168 3.99 -6.17 -18.28
CA LEU A 168 4.64 -4.90 -18.63
C LEU A 168 6.06 -4.78 -18.01
N THR A 169 6.24 -5.21 -16.77
CA THR A 169 7.47 -4.97 -15.97
C THR A 169 8.37 -6.20 -15.86
N GLY A 170 7.87 -7.39 -16.21
CA GLY A 170 8.54 -8.67 -15.99
C GLY A 170 8.54 -9.18 -14.56
N LYS A 171 7.83 -8.49 -13.65
CA LYS A 171 7.70 -8.89 -12.23
C LYS A 171 6.33 -8.51 -11.67
N ALA A 172 5.84 -9.29 -10.70
CA ALA A 172 4.59 -8.98 -10.00
C ALA A 172 4.68 -7.63 -9.24
N PRO A 173 3.61 -6.81 -9.25
CA PRO A 173 3.56 -5.61 -8.42
C PRO A 173 3.52 -5.98 -6.93
N THR A 174 4.24 -5.21 -6.10
CA THR A 174 4.24 -5.38 -4.64
C THR A 174 3.02 -4.71 -4.00
N TRP A 175 2.61 -3.57 -4.55
CA TRP A 175 1.64 -2.66 -3.93
C TRP A 175 0.36 -2.59 -4.72
N PHE A 176 -0.76 -2.58 -4.00
CA PHE A 176 -2.09 -2.29 -4.55
C PHE A 176 -2.73 -1.11 -3.83
N ARG A 177 -3.33 -0.20 -4.59
CA ARG A 177 -4.22 0.86 -4.10
C ARG A 177 -5.44 0.94 -4.99
N PRO A 178 -6.69 0.83 -4.49
CA PRO A 178 -7.88 0.99 -5.30
C PRO A 178 -8.08 2.45 -5.71
N GLY A 179 -8.85 2.68 -6.76
CA GLY A 179 -9.05 3.98 -7.38
C GLY A 179 -9.59 5.11 -6.49
N THR A 180 -9.99 4.82 -5.26
CA THR A 180 -10.44 5.82 -4.28
C THR A 180 -9.69 5.68 -2.95
N ALA A 181 -8.67 4.84 -2.90
CA ALA A 181 -7.97 4.41 -1.70
C ALA A 181 -8.86 3.79 -0.61
N HIS A 182 -10.14 3.49 -0.90
CA HIS A 182 -11.09 2.92 0.06
C HIS A 182 -11.19 1.40 -0.09
N TYR A 183 -11.15 0.73 1.05
CA TYR A 183 -11.30 -0.73 1.18
C TYR A 183 -12.38 -1.07 2.21
N ASP A 184 -13.03 -2.22 2.06
CA ASP A 184 -13.51 -2.93 3.23
C ASP A 184 -12.45 -3.92 3.75
N ASP A 185 -12.60 -4.38 4.99
CA ASP A 185 -11.64 -5.28 5.64
C ASP A 185 -11.48 -6.63 4.90
N VAL A 186 -12.52 -7.12 4.23
CA VAL A 186 -12.45 -8.32 3.40
C VAL A 186 -11.64 -8.03 2.12
N GLY A 187 -11.83 -6.86 1.51
CA GLY A 187 -11.04 -6.42 0.37
C GLY A 187 -9.55 -6.30 0.68
N VAL A 188 -9.20 -5.81 1.89
CA VAL A 188 -7.79 -5.79 2.37
C VAL A 188 -7.19 -7.18 2.37
N GLU A 189 -7.92 -8.18 2.91
CA GLU A 189 -7.43 -9.57 2.96
C GLU A 189 -7.32 -10.20 1.57
N ILE A 190 -8.28 -9.93 0.68
CA ILE A 190 -8.22 -10.37 -0.73
C ILE A 190 -6.93 -9.90 -1.40
N VAL A 191 -6.52 -8.65 -1.19
CA VAL A 191 -5.26 -8.12 -1.76
C VAL A 191 -4.06 -8.91 -1.24
N HIS A 192 -3.99 -9.19 0.07
CA HIS A 192 -2.92 -10.01 0.65
C HIS A 192 -2.91 -11.43 0.10
N GLU A 193 -4.07 -12.07 -0.01
CA GLU A 193 -4.21 -13.43 -0.55
C GLU A 193 -3.82 -13.51 -2.03
N LEU A 194 -3.94 -12.41 -2.77
CA LEU A 194 -3.48 -12.27 -4.16
C LEU A 194 -1.98 -11.94 -4.27
N GLY A 195 -1.26 -11.84 -3.14
CA GLY A 195 0.19 -11.65 -3.11
C GLY A 195 0.64 -10.20 -3.22
N GLU A 196 -0.26 -9.22 -3.15
CA GLU A 196 0.05 -7.80 -3.11
C GLU A 196 -0.17 -7.22 -1.70
N GLN A 197 0.37 -6.04 -1.43
CA GLN A 197 0.17 -5.32 -0.17
C GLN A 197 -0.73 -4.11 -0.38
N PRO A 198 -1.80 -3.95 0.42
CA PRO A 198 -2.61 -2.75 0.40
C PRO A 198 -1.78 -1.52 0.78
N LEU A 199 -1.70 -0.54 -0.13
CA LEU A 199 -0.96 0.70 0.07
C LEU A 199 -1.93 1.85 0.33
N GLY A 200 -1.86 2.40 1.53
CA GLY A 200 -2.48 3.65 1.92
C GLY A 200 -1.48 4.81 1.87
N PHE A 201 -1.73 5.80 2.69
CA PHE A 201 -0.88 6.98 2.84
C PHE A 201 -1.11 7.62 4.21
N SER A 202 -0.13 8.39 4.69
CA SER A 202 -0.26 9.26 5.86
C SER A 202 -0.36 10.74 5.49
N VAL A 203 -0.04 11.09 4.24
CA VAL A 203 -0.13 12.46 3.71
C VAL A 203 -0.85 12.44 2.37
N ASN A 204 -1.98 13.16 2.26
CA ASN A 204 -2.60 13.48 0.99
C ASN A 204 -2.04 14.84 0.53
N ALA A 205 -1.23 14.83 -0.53
CA ALA A 205 -0.54 16.03 -0.95
C ALA A 205 -1.40 16.97 -1.82
N ASP A 206 -2.27 16.42 -2.66
CA ASP A 206 -2.91 17.19 -3.74
C ASP A 206 -4.45 17.11 -3.81
N ASP A 207 -5.10 16.46 -2.83
CA ASP A 207 -6.57 16.32 -2.74
C ASP A 207 -7.21 15.88 -4.05
N GLY A 208 -6.67 14.79 -4.65
CA GLY A 208 -7.18 14.31 -5.93
C GLY A 208 -6.84 15.26 -7.10
N ALA A 209 -5.69 15.90 -7.05
CA ALA A 209 -5.20 16.89 -8.01
C ALA A 209 -6.02 18.20 -8.05
N THR A 210 -6.73 18.54 -6.96
CA THR A 210 -7.52 19.79 -6.85
C THR A 210 -6.84 20.87 -6.02
N ALA A 211 -5.82 20.50 -5.23
CA ALA A 211 -5.10 21.44 -4.39
C ALA A 211 -4.25 22.43 -5.21
N SER A 212 -4.12 23.65 -4.70
CA SER A 212 -3.21 24.63 -5.29
C SER A 212 -1.74 24.21 -5.13
N ALA A 213 -0.85 24.69 -5.98
CA ALA A 213 0.59 24.41 -5.88
C ALA A 213 1.18 24.76 -4.50
N ALA A 214 0.71 25.86 -3.89
CA ALA A 214 1.13 26.26 -2.55
C ALA A 214 0.67 25.27 -1.48
N ALA A 215 -0.56 24.74 -1.58
CA ALA A 215 -1.08 23.72 -0.68
C ALA A 215 -0.32 22.41 -0.86
N VAL A 216 -0.11 21.94 -2.10
CA VAL A 216 0.70 20.74 -2.39
C VAL A 216 2.08 20.86 -1.78
N ARG A 217 2.79 21.97 -2.03
CA ARG A 217 4.10 22.23 -1.41
C ARG A 217 4.05 22.14 0.10
N SER A 218 3.09 22.81 0.73
CA SER A 218 2.93 22.79 2.20
C SER A 218 2.68 21.38 2.73
N ASN A 219 1.77 20.63 2.11
CA ASN A 219 1.42 19.27 2.53
C ASN A 219 2.64 18.34 2.46
N VAL A 220 3.41 18.40 1.37
CA VAL A 220 4.65 17.60 1.22
C VAL A 220 5.71 17.97 2.24
N MET A 221 5.93 19.28 2.47
CA MET A 221 6.93 19.75 3.43
C MET A 221 6.57 19.49 4.90
N ASN A 222 5.29 19.26 5.21
CA ASN A 222 4.81 18.90 6.55
C ASN A 222 4.85 17.39 6.81
N ALA A 223 5.30 16.59 5.83
CA ALA A 223 5.47 15.15 6.02
C ALA A 223 6.51 14.87 7.12
N THR A 224 6.28 13.82 7.89
CA THR A 224 7.18 13.35 8.94
C THR A 224 7.99 12.14 8.47
N PRO A 225 9.13 11.82 9.11
CA PRO A 225 9.88 10.62 8.75
C PRO A 225 9.02 9.35 8.75
N GLY A 226 9.09 8.60 7.66
CA GLY A 226 8.28 7.41 7.45
C GLY A 226 6.94 7.66 6.77
N SER A 227 6.59 8.90 6.46
CA SER A 227 5.35 9.20 5.72
C SER A 227 5.36 8.59 4.32
N ILE A 228 4.19 8.06 3.93
CA ILE A 228 3.84 7.73 2.55
C ILE A 228 2.94 8.86 2.05
N VAL A 229 3.35 9.51 0.97
CA VAL A 229 2.69 10.67 0.38
C VAL A 229 1.91 10.22 -0.85
N LEU A 230 0.61 10.51 -0.89
CA LEU A 230 -0.26 10.34 -2.05
C LEU A 230 -0.32 11.63 -2.87
N ALA A 231 -0.17 11.52 -4.18
CA ALA A 231 -0.51 12.55 -5.16
C ALA A 231 -0.90 11.89 -6.50
N HIS A 232 -1.19 12.71 -7.52
CA HIS A 232 -1.65 12.23 -8.83
C HIS A 232 -0.71 12.69 -9.95
N MET A 233 -0.49 11.83 -10.95
CA MET A 233 0.35 12.11 -12.11
C MET A 233 -0.44 12.18 -13.43
N ASN A 234 -1.75 12.16 -13.36
CA ASN A 234 -2.63 12.14 -14.55
C ASN A 234 -3.38 13.47 -14.79
N HIS A 235 -3.00 14.54 -14.07
CA HIS A 235 -3.62 15.86 -14.16
C HIS A 235 -2.57 16.97 -14.39
N PRO A 236 -1.98 17.08 -15.59
CA PRO A 236 -0.86 18.01 -15.86
C PRO A 236 -1.20 19.50 -15.69
N ALA A 237 -2.48 19.85 -15.70
CA ALA A 237 -2.94 21.22 -15.46
C ALA A 237 -3.20 21.56 -13.98
N SER A 238 -2.98 20.59 -13.07
CA SER A 238 -3.18 20.80 -11.63
C SER A 238 -2.01 21.50 -10.96
N GLY A 239 -2.17 21.82 -9.66
CA GLY A 239 -1.08 22.35 -8.84
C GLY A 239 -0.01 21.33 -8.43
N THR A 240 -0.21 20.04 -8.74
CA THR A 240 0.64 18.94 -8.29
C THR A 240 2.09 19.12 -8.72
N HIS A 241 2.36 19.24 -10.02
CA HIS A 241 3.72 19.44 -10.52
C HIS A 241 4.41 20.67 -9.87
N ALA A 242 3.78 21.83 -9.93
CA ALA A 242 4.40 23.06 -9.41
C ALA A 242 4.67 22.99 -7.90
N GLY A 243 3.79 22.32 -7.14
CA GLY A 243 3.99 22.08 -5.71
C GLY A 243 5.19 21.19 -5.42
N PHE A 244 5.32 20.05 -6.11
CA PHE A 244 6.45 19.13 -5.98
C PHE A 244 7.76 19.75 -6.49
N ALA A 245 7.75 20.50 -7.59
CA ALA A 245 8.91 21.19 -8.13
C ALA A 245 9.50 22.20 -7.12
N ALA A 246 8.65 22.81 -6.29
CA ALA A 246 9.10 23.70 -5.22
C ALA A 246 9.46 22.96 -3.92
N ALA A 247 8.79 21.84 -3.59
CA ALA A 247 9.03 21.11 -2.35
C ALA A 247 10.30 20.25 -2.40
N ILE A 248 10.52 19.50 -3.49
CA ILE A 248 11.60 18.52 -3.60
C ILE A 248 12.99 19.14 -3.35
N PRO A 249 13.43 20.20 -4.07
CA PRO A 249 14.75 20.78 -3.83
C PRO A 249 14.90 21.35 -2.41
N ALA A 250 13.83 21.94 -1.87
CA ALA A 250 13.84 22.49 -0.51
C ALA A 250 14.01 21.40 0.55
N MET A 251 13.33 20.26 0.38
CA MET A 251 13.48 19.11 1.27
C MET A 251 14.86 18.46 1.16
N GLN A 252 15.39 18.29 -0.06
CA GLN A 252 16.74 17.77 -0.26
C GLN A 252 17.79 18.65 0.40
N ALA A 253 17.67 19.98 0.25
CA ALA A 253 18.55 20.96 0.92
C ALA A 253 18.46 20.90 2.44
N ALA A 254 17.29 20.52 2.98
CA ALA A 254 17.07 20.26 4.41
C ALA A 254 17.49 18.86 4.89
N GLY A 255 18.14 18.06 4.02
CA GLY A 255 18.66 16.74 4.34
C GLY A 255 17.61 15.61 4.29
N TRP A 256 16.47 15.82 3.64
CA TRP A 256 15.49 14.78 3.40
C TRP A 256 15.92 13.86 2.25
N GLN A 257 15.60 12.59 2.39
CA GLN A 257 15.78 11.56 1.38
C GLN A 257 14.42 11.03 0.95
N PHE A 258 14.28 10.87 -0.35
CA PHE A 258 13.12 10.20 -0.94
C PHE A 258 13.46 8.73 -1.18
N VAL A 259 12.53 7.84 -0.84
CA VAL A 259 12.73 6.39 -0.90
C VAL A 259 11.44 5.71 -1.38
N THR A 260 11.51 4.44 -1.77
CA THR A 260 10.31 3.59 -1.91
C THR A 260 10.04 2.84 -0.61
N PRO A 261 8.80 2.46 -0.30
CA PRO A 261 8.49 1.68 0.91
C PRO A 261 8.94 0.23 0.78
N SER A 262 9.18 -0.28 -0.43
CA SER A 262 9.62 -1.65 -0.68
C SER A 262 10.95 -1.99 -0.01
N GLY A 263 11.02 -3.18 0.58
CA GLY A 263 12.21 -3.64 1.33
C GLY A 263 12.38 -2.99 2.71
N ARG A 264 11.38 -2.21 3.18
CA ARG A 264 11.39 -1.57 4.49
C ARG A 264 10.38 -2.21 5.43
N THR A 265 10.56 -2.01 6.73
CA THR A 265 9.54 -2.36 7.72
C THR A 265 8.39 -1.35 7.59
N VAL A 266 7.22 -1.83 7.19
CA VAL A 266 6.02 -1.00 6.97
C VAL A 266 5.05 -1.07 8.15
N ARG A 267 4.16 -0.09 8.23
CA ARG A 267 3.14 0.05 9.29
C ARG A 267 1.80 0.48 8.73
#